data_78191c37450a03a2b44d1ce061d6708c
#
_entry.id   78191c37450a03a2b44d1ce061d6708c
#
_cell.length_a   1.000
_cell.length_b   1.000
_cell.length_c   1.000
_cell.angle_alpha   90.00
_cell.angle_beta   90.00
_cell.angle_gamma   90.00
#
_symmetry.space_group_name_H-M   'P 1'
#
loop_
_entity.id
_entity.type
_entity.pdbx_description
1 polymer ?
#
loop_
_entity_poly.entity_id
_entity_poly.type
_entity_poly.pdbx_seq_one_letter_code
_entity_poly.pdbx_strand_id
1 'polypeptide(L)'
;MFDWVKKLLGSSNDAEVKKLQKTVNAVEALEDEYKALTDEQLRAKTDEFRARLQNGETEDDILPEAFAAIREADARVLGMRPYRVQVMGGLVLHQGRIAEMKTGEGKTLVSTLPAYLNALSGKGVHVVTVNDYLARRDSEWMGKVHRFMGLSVGLIVHDLDSAERRAAYACDITYGTNNELGFDYLRDNMVLYKENLVQREHNFAIVDEVDSILVDEARTPLIISGTGDKSTDLYARADSFAKTLKVFRIKEMNAKEEQRSEERR
;
A
#
# COMPACT_ATOMS: atom_id res chain seq x y z
N MET A 1 -23.63 -36.42 0.37
CA MET A 1 -25.09 -36.22 0.17
C MET A 1 -25.53 -34.76 0.15
N PHE A 2 -24.65 -33.75 0.23
CA PHE A 2 -25.02 -32.31 0.26
C PHE A 2 -24.54 -31.49 -0.95
N ASP A 3 -23.90 -32.10 -1.97
CA ASP A 3 -23.37 -31.34 -3.12
C ASP A 3 -24.45 -30.76 -4.04
N TRP A 4 -25.62 -31.39 -4.11
CA TRP A 4 -26.73 -30.89 -4.92
C TRP A 4 -27.40 -29.67 -4.31
N VAL A 5 -27.42 -29.55 -2.96
CA VAL A 5 -27.95 -28.37 -2.25
C VAL A 5 -27.03 -27.15 -2.45
N LYS A 6 -25.71 -27.34 -2.42
CA LYS A 6 -24.73 -26.30 -2.79
C LYS A 6 -24.89 -25.82 -4.24
N LYS A 7 -25.21 -26.74 -5.17
CA LYS A 7 -25.50 -26.38 -6.55
C LYS A 7 -26.81 -25.62 -6.74
N LEU A 8 -27.82 -25.85 -5.89
CA LEU A 8 -29.11 -25.14 -5.95
C LEU A 8 -29.08 -23.76 -5.29
N LEU A 9 -28.25 -23.58 -4.24
CA LEU A 9 -28.13 -22.33 -3.50
C LEU A 9 -27.11 -21.35 -4.12
N GLY A 10 -26.36 -21.78 -5.15
CA GLY A 10 -25.25 -21.00 -5.69
C GLY A 10 -24.14 -20.84 -4.64
N SER A 11 -22.88 -20.81 -5.01
CA SER A 11 -21.87 -20.37 -4.05
C SER A 11 -22.13 -18.88 -3.72
N SER A 12 -21.90 -18.47 -2.49
CA SER A 12 -21.93 -17.04 -2.08
C SER A 12 -21.13 -16.18 -3.06
N ASN A 13 -20.05 -16.71 -3.59
CA ASN A 13 -19.18 -16.06 -4.57
C ASN A 13 -19.87 -15.81 -5.93
N ASP A 14 -20.69 -16.77 -6.44
CA ASP A 14 -21.37 -16.58 -7.72
C ASP A 14 -22.41 -15.44 -7.68
N ALA A 15 -23.08 -15.28 -6.52
CA ALA A 15 -24.01 -14.18 -6.33
C ALA A 15 -23.28 -12.81 -6.25
N GLU A 16 -22.13 -12.78 -5.61
CA GLU A 16 -21.28 -11.58 -5.54
C GLU A 16 -20.69 -11.21 -6.89
N VAL A 17 -20.13 -12.18 -7.62
CA VAL A 17 -19.63 -11.97 -8.98
C VAL A 17 -20.74 -11.43 -9.90
N LYS A 18 -21.98 -11.90 -9.77
CA LYS A 18 -23.12 -11.36 -10.54
C LYS A 18 -23.43 -9.92 -10.20
N LYS A 19 -23.30 -9.50 -8.93
CA LYS A 19 -23.47 -8.09 -8.55
C LYS A 19 -22.38 -7.21 -9.19
N LEU A 20 -21.12 -7.65 -9.09
CA LEU A 20 -20.00 -6.95 -9.72
C LEU A 20 -20.19 -6.83 -11.23
N GLN A 21 -20.63 -7.91 -11.90
CA GLN A 21 -20.92 -7.89 -13.33
C GLN A 21 -21.96 -6.84 -13.73
N LYS A 22 -22.97 -6.60 -12.88
CA LYS A 22 -23.96 -5.54 -13.13
C LYS A 22 -23.31 -4.16 -13.17
N THR A 23 -22.42 -3.87 -12.20
CA THR A 23 -21.71 -2.58 -12.17
C THR A 23 -20.72 -2.47 -13.32
N VAL A 24 -19.99 -3.56 -13.65
CA VAL A 24 -19.10 -3.57 -14.82
C VAL A 24 -19.87 -3.29 -16.10
N ASN A 25 -21.07 -3.86 -16.28
CA ASN A 25 -21.91 -3.58 -17.43
C ASN A 25 -22.31 -2.09 -17.50
N ALA A 26 -22.58 -1.46 -16.35
CA ALA A 26 -22.89 -0.03 -16.30
C ALA A 26 -21.67 0.83 -16.71
N VAL A 27 -20.47 0.46 -16.26
CA VAL A 27 -19.22 1.12 -16.69
C VAL A 27 -19.00 0.97 -18.20
N GLU A 28 -19.18 -0.22 -18.75
CA GLU A 28 -19.00 -0.48 -20.18
C GLU A 28 -20.05 0.21 -21.05
N ALA A 29 -21.27 0.34 -20.55
CA ALA A 29 -22.34 1.04 -21.29
C ALA A 29 -22.02 2.53 -21.51
N LEU A 30 -21.17 3.14 -20.71
CA LEU A 30 -20.71 4.52 -20.85
C LEU A 30 -19.52 4.68 -21.80
N GLU A 31 -18.94 3.59 -22.32
CA GLU A 31 -17.69 3.62 -23.09
C GLU A 31 -17.76 4.56 -24.28
N ASP A 32 -18.81 4.47 -25.09
CA ASP A 32 -18.94 5.30 -26.31
C ASP A 32 -19.15 6.78 -25.98
N GLU A 33 -19.90 7.09 -24.91
CA GLU A 33 -20.07 8.45 -24.40
C GLU A 33 -18.73 9.07 -24.00
N TYR A 34 -17.94 8.36 -23.19
CA TYR A 34 -16.66 8.87 -22.70
C TYR A 34 -15.60 8.93 -23.80
N LYS A 35 -15.63 8.03 -24.79
CA LYS A 35 -14.79 8.13 -25.99
C LYS A 35 -15.04 9.36 -26.83
N ALA A 36 -16.27 9.84 -26.85
CA ALA A 36 -16.66 11.01 -27.63
C ALA A 36 -16.24 12.34 -26.98
N LEU A 37 -15.88 12.35 -25.71
CA LEU A 37 -15.42 13.55 -25.00
C LEU A 37 -14.05 14.01 -25.51
N THR A 38 -13.84 15.34 -25.56
CA THR A 38 -12.51 15.91 -25.74
C THR A 38 -11.66 15.67 -24.47
N ASP A 39 -10.34 15.88 -24.55
CA ASP A 39 -9.46 15.75 -23.37
C ASP A 39 -9.85 16.75 -22.27
N GLU A 40 -10.23 17.96 -22.63
CA GLU A 40 -10.71 18.98 -21.69
C GLU A 40 -12.01 18.57 -21.02
N GLN A 41 -12.96 18.02 -21.78
CA GLN A 41 -14.23 17.53 -21.26
C GLN A 41 -14.04 16.32 -20.32
N LEU A 42 -13.13 15.40 -20.69
CA LEU A 42 -12.82 14.24 -19.87
C LEU A 42 -12.17 14.66 -18.54
N ARG A 43 -11.24 15.60 -18.58
CA ARG A 43 -10.61 16.17 -17.36
C ARG A 43 -11.62 16.90 -16.48
N ALA A 44 -12.53 17.66 -17.07
CA ALA A 44 -13.57 18.40 -16.34
C ALA A 44 -14.52 17.47 -15.55
N LYS A 45 -14.61 16.18 -15.90
CA LYS A 45 -15.37 15.20 -15.12
C LYS A 45 -14.85 15.06 -13.69
N THR A 46 -13.58 15.27 -13.44
CA THR A 46 -13.02 15.25 -12.07
C THR A 46 -13.65 16.33 -11.20
N ASP A 47 -13.78 17.54 -11.71
CA ASP A 47 -14.40 18.64 -10.95
C ASP A 47 -15.92 18.44 -10.80
N GLU A 48 -16.58 17.90 -11.83
CA GLU A 48 -17.99 17.50 -11.76
C GLU A 48 -18.24 16.47 -10.66
N PHE A 49 -17.45 15.40 -10.60
CA PHE A 49 -17.57 14.36 -9.58
C PHE A 49 -17.29 14.90 -8.17
N ARG A 50 -16.26 15.73 -8.01
CA ARG A 50 -15.98 16.41 -6.74
C ARG A 50 -17.17 17.27 -6.28
N ALA A 51 -17.78 18.02 -7.18
CA ALA A 51 -18.96 18.82 -6.86
C ALA A 51 -20.15 17.95 -6.44
N ARG A 52 -20.39 16.83 -7.10
CA ARG A 52 -21.46 15.88 -6.76
C ARG A 52 -21.25 15.27 -5.38
N LEU A 53 -20.03 14.86 -5.04
CA LEU A 53 -19.67 14.37 -3.69
C LEU A 53 -19.90 15.45 -2.62
N GLN A 54 -19.54 16.70 -2.89
CA GLN A 54 -19.80 17.84 -1.99
C GLN A 54 -21.29 18.10 -1.80
N ASN A 55 -22.11 17.79 -2.80
CA ASN A 55 -23.57 17.92 -2.75
C ASN A 55 -24.27 16.73 -2.11
N GLY A 56 -23.51 15.74 -1.60
CA GLY A 56 -24.02 14.63 -0.78
C GLY A 56 -24.22 13.31 -1.53
N GLU A 57 -23.81 13.20 -2.80
CA GLU A 57 -23.67 11.90 -3.45
C GLU A 57 -22.50 11.11 -2.81
N THR A 58 -22.54 9.80 -2.91
CA THR A 58 -21.49 8.91 -2.41
C THR A 58 -20.55 8.50 -3.54
N GLU A 59 -19.37 7.95 -3.18
CA GLU A 59 -18.46 7.37 -4.17
C GLU A 59 -19.14 6.24 -4.96
N ASP A 60 -20.02 5.45 -4.32
CA ASP A 60 -20.78 4.37 -4.98
C ASP A 60 -21.78 4.93 -6.04
N ASP A 61 -22.38 6.09 -5.81
CA ASP A 61 -23.32 6.71 -6.75
C ASP A 61 -22.62 7.14 -8.05
N ILE A 62 -21.41 7.70 -7.95
CA ILE A 62 -20.63 8.18 -9.10
C ILE A 62 -19.70 7.10 -9.69
N LEU A 63 -19.56 5.94 -9.04
CA LEU A 63 -18.58 4.90 -9.39
C LEU A 63 -18.62 4.48 -10.87
N PRO A 64 -19.78 4.17 -11.48
CA PRO A 64 -19.79 3.75 -12.89
C PRO A 64 -19.23 4.81 -13.83
N GLU A 65 -19.55 6.06 -13.61
CA GLU A 65 -19.09 7.20 -14.40
C GLU A 65 -17.59 7.48 -14.15
N ALA A 66 -17.16 7.48 -12.89
CA ALA A 66 -15.76 7.69 -12.53
C ALA A 66 -14.86 6.59 -13.10
N PHE A 67 -15.30 5.31 -13.04
CA PHE A 67 -14.56 4.20 -13.64
C PHE A 67 -14.53 4.28 -15.16
N ALA A 68 -15.61 4.73 -15.81
CA ALA A 68 -15.62 4.97 -17.26
C ALA A 68 -14.65 6.09 -17.64
N ALA A 69 -14.60 7.17 -16.86
CA ALA A 69 -13.69 8.30 -17.10
C ALA A 69 -12.23 7.89 -17.02
N ILE A 70 -11.82 7.22 -15.92
CA ILE A 70 -10.43 6.82 -15.74
C ILE A 70 -10.03 5.72 -16.73
N ARG A 71 -10.94 4.79 -17.06
CA ARG A 71 -10.71 3.74 -18.07
C ARG A 71 -10.45 4.35 -19.46
N GLU A 72 -11.13 5.43 -19.82
CA GLU A 72 -10.87 6.19 -21.05
C GLU A 72 -9.54 6.93 -20.96
N ALA A 73 -9.21 7.54 -19.82
CA ALA A 73 -7.94 8.21 -19.61
C ALA A 73 -6.75 7.23 -19.69
N ASP A 74 -6.88 6.02 -19.11
CA ASP A 74 -5.89 4.93 -19.25
C ASP A 74 -5.64 4.62 -20.72
N ALA A 75 -6.70 4.51 -21.52
CA ALA A 75 -6.59 4.22 -22.95
C ALA A 75 -5.88 5.34 -23.72
N ARG A 76 -6.17 6.62 -23.40
CA ARG A 76 -5.53 7.78 -24.09
C ARG A 76 -4.09 7.98 -23.68
N VAL A 77 -3.80 7.92 -22.39
CA VAL A 77 -2.50 8.29 -21.83
C VAL A 77 -1.50 7.14 -21.91
N LEU A 78 -1.95 5.91 -21.66
CA LEU A 78 -1.08 4.73 -21.61
C LEU A 78 -1.20 3.82 -22.83
N GLY A 79 -2.23 4.04 -23.68
CA GLY A 79 -2.57 3.10 -24.76
C GLY A 79 -3.15 1.76 -24.24
N MET A 80 -3.54 1.71 -22.98
CA MET A 80 -4.03 0.51 -22.31
C MET A 80 -5.43 0.75 -21.76
N ARG A 81 -6.41 0.04 -22.31
CA ARG A 81 -7.78 0.10 -21.82
C ARG A 81 -8.01 -1.07 -20.84
N PRO A 82 -8.37 -0.82 -19.58
CA PRO A 82 -8.68 -1.89 -18.62
C PRO A 82 -9.75 -2.83 -19.17
N TYR A 83 -9.46 -4.13 -19.10
CA TYR A 83 -10.38 -5.18 -19.49
C TYR A 83 -11.48 -5.35 -18.44
N ARG A 84 -12.59 -5.97 -18.85
CA ARG A 84 -13.74 -6.27 -18.00
C ARG A 84 -13.37 -6.87 -16.64
N VAL A 85 -12.46 -7.86 -16.63
CA VAL A 85 -11.98 -8.51 -15.40
C VAL A 85 -11.14 -7.58 -14.55
N GLN A 86 -10.43 -6.62 -15.16
CA GLN A 86 -9.65 -5.61 -14.45
C GLN A 86 -10.57 -4.56 -13.81
N VAL A 87 -11.63 -4.15 -14.50
CA VAL A 87 -12.68 -3.28 -13.91
C VAL A 87 -13.30 -3.97 -12.70
N MET A 88 -13.59 -5.29 -12.80
CA MET A 88 -14.09 -6.08 -11.66
C MET A 88 -13.10 -6.11 -10.49
N GLY A 89 -11.79 -6.27 -10.76
CA GLY A 89 -10.74 -6.17 -9.76
C GLY A 89 -10.72 -4.82 -9.06
N GLY A 90 -10.87 -3.72 -9.81
CA GLY A 90 -10.97 -2.37 -9.27
C GLY A 90 -12.18 -2.18 -8.34
N LEU A 91 -13.34 -2.78 -8.69
CA LEU A 91 -14.53 -2.77 -7.83
C LEU A 91 -14.29 -3.52 -6.50
N VAL A 92 -13.62 -4.67 -6.57
CA VAL A 92 -13.27 -5.46 -5.37
C VAL A 92 -12.36 -4.66 -4.44
N LEU A 93 -11.34 -3.99 -4.99
CA LEU A 93 -10.43 -3.13 -4.23
C LEU A 93 -11.16 -1.93 -3.61
N HIS A 94 -12.06 -1.26 -4.37
CA HIS A 94 -12.86 -0.16 -3.83
C HIS A 94 -13.71 -0.59 -2.62
N GLN A 95 -14.21 -1.82 -2.61
CA GLN A 95 -14.97 -2.40 -1.51
C GLN A 95 -14.11 -2.77 -0.29
N GLY A 96 -12.83 -2.45 -0.27
CA GLY A 96 -11.91 -2.82 0.82
C GLY A 96 -11.63 -4.32 0.91
N ARG A 97 -11.70 -5.03 -0.21
CA ARG A 97 -11.49 -6.48 -0.30
C ARG A 97 -10.18 -6.83 -0.99
N ILE A 98 -9.80 -8.09 -0.94
CA ILE A 98 -8.63 -8.64 -1.61
C ILE A 98 -9.02 -9.09 -3.02
N ALA A 99 -8.34 -8.55 -4.03
CA ALA A 99 -8.43 -8.99 -5.41
C ALA A 99 -7.19 -9.85 -5.74
N GLU A 100 -7.37 -11.15 -5.82
CA GLU A 100 -6.30 -12.05 -6.27
C GLU A 100 -6.18 -12.00 -7.79
N MET A 101 -4.99 -11.60 -8.26
CA MET A 101 -4.67 -11.52 -9.67
C MET A 101 -3.28 -12.14 -9.91
N LYS A 102 -3.15 -12.96 -10.94
CA LYS A 102 -1.88 -13.61 -11.32
C LYS A 102 -0.88 -12.58 -11.87
N THR A 103 0.38 -12.95 -11.82
CA THR A 103 1.45 -12.17 -12.46
C THR A 103 1.16 -12.00 -13.95
N GLY A 104 1.31 -10.77 -14.46
CA GLY A 104 1.04 -10.43 -15.85
C GLY A 104 -0.41 -10.04 -16.16
N GLU A 105 -1.35 -10.13 -15.22
CA GLU A 105 -2.76 -9.75 -15.43
C GLU A 105 -3.02 -8.24 -15.30
N GLY A 106 -1.98 -7.43 -15.08
CA GLY A 106 -2.05 -5.97 -15.09
C GLY A 106 -2.57 -5.37 -13.80
N LYS A 107 -2.21 -5.91 -12.64
CA LYS A 107 -2.57 -5.37 -11.30
C LYS A 107 -2.31 -3.87 -11.16
N THR A 108 -1.15 -3.40 -11.65
CA THR A 108 -0.78 -1.98 -11.60
C THR A 108 -1.80 -1.09 -12.32
N LEU A 109 -2.30 -1.52 -13.49
CA LEU A 109 -3.35 -0.79 -14.22
C LEU A 109 -4.67 -0.82 -13.46
N VAL A 110 -5.03 -1.96 -12.85
CA VAL A 110 -6.27 -2.08 -12.05
C VAL A 110 -6.31 -1.07 -10.92
N SER A 111 -5.18 -0.76 -10.30
CA SER A 111 -5.11 0.19 -9.18
C SER A 111 -5.52 1.61 -9.55
N THR A 112 -5.45 2.00 -10.84
CA THR A 112 -5.85 3.34 -11.29
C THR A 112 -7.34 3.62 -11.05
N LEU A 113 -8.18 2.60 -11.21
CA LEU A 113 -9.63 2.70 -11.09
C LEU A 113 -10.07 3.11 -9.65
N PRO A 114 -9.78 2.32 -8.61
CA PRO A 114 -10.16 2.67 -7.26
C PRO A 114 -9.35 3.85 -6.70
N ALA A 115 -8.09 4.03 -7.13
CA ALA A 115 -7.29 5.18 -6.71
C ALA A 115 -7.91 6.49 -7.17
N TYR A 116 -8.32 6.58 -8.43
CA TYR A 116 -9.02 7.75 -8.97
C TYR A 116 -10.30 8.05 -8.19
N LEU A 117 -11.20 7.07 -8.08
CA LEU A 117 -12.50 7.25 -7.43
C LEU A 117 -12.36 7.74 -5.99
N ASN A 118 -11.54 7.06 -5.18
CA ASN A 118 -11.39 7.41 -3.77
C ASN A 118 -10.62 8.72 -3.54
N ALA A 119 -9.78 9.14 -4.52
CA ALA A 119 -9.07 10.41 -4.46
C ALA A 119 -10.00 11.62 -4.70
N LEU A 120 -11.16 11.43 -5.34
CA LEU A 120 -12.14 12.50 -5.57
C LEU A 120 -12.68 13.13 -4.27
N SER A 121 -12.68 12.36 -3.19
CA SER A 121 -13.06 12.86 -1.85
C SER A 121 -12.10 13.94 -1.29
N GLY A 122 -10.90 14.08 -1.86
CA GLY A 122 -9.85 14.98 -1.36
C GLY A 122 -9.17 14.52 -0.07
N LYS A 123 -9.58 13.37 0.50
CA LYS A 123 -9.04 12.86 1.78
C LYS A 123 -7.72 12.11 1.62
N GLY A 124 -7.33 11.78 0.40
CA GLY A 124 -6.07 11.11 0.05
C GLY A 124 -6.16 9.60 -0.06
N VAL A 125 -5.39 9.11 -1.02
CA VAL A 125 -5.24 7.68 -1.31
C VAL A 125 -3.77 7.31 -1.23
N HIS A 126 -3.47 6.19 -0.59
CA HIS A 126 -2.12 5.62 -0.53
C HIS A 126 -2.04 4.39 -1.43
N VAL A 127 -1.03 4.33 -2.30
CA VAL A 127 -0.70 3.14 -3.08
C VAL A 127 0.62 2.59 -2.55
N VAL A 128 0.53 1.45 -1.87
CA VAL A 128 1.63 0.86 -1.10
C VAL A 128 2.26 -0.27 -1.88
N THR A 129 3.58 -0.22 -2.03
CA THR A 129 4.39 -1.25 -2.70
C THR A 129 5.48 -1.79 -1.78
N VAL A 130 6.21 -2.80 -2.21
CA VAL A 130 7.25 -3.46 -1.40
C VAL A 130 8.62 -2.77 -1.47
N ASN A 131 8.89 -1.93 -2.46
CA ASN A 131 10.20 -1.27 -2.60
C ASN A 131 10.12 0.06 -3.37
N ASP A 132 11.16 0.89 -3.20
CA ASP A 132 11.25 2.23 -3.80
C ASP A 132 11.26 2.21 -5.33
N TYR A 133 11.82 1.17 -5.94
CA TYR A 133 11.82 1.05 -7.40
C TYR A 133 10.40 0.95 -7.95
N LEU A 134 9.57 0.10 -7.37
CA LEU A 134 8.16 -0.04 -7.76
C LEU A 134 7.38 1.22 -7.46
N ALA A 135 7.57 1.83 -6.28
CA ALA A 135 6.91 3.07 -5.92
C ALA A 135 7.22 4.19 -6.92
N ARG A 136 8.48 4.37 -7.32
CA ARG A 136 8.89 5.34 -8.35
C ARG A 136 8.31 5.01 -9.72
N ARG A 137 8.47 3.77 -10.18
CA ARG A 137 7.96 3.32 -11.48
C ARG A 137 6.46 3.57 -11.61
N ASP A 138 5.70 3.16 -10.61
CA ASP A 138 4.23 3.20 -10.67
C ASP A 138 3.71 4.63 -10.48
N SER A 139 4.33 5.44 -9.61
CA SER A 139 3.99 6.87 -9.48
C SER A 139 4.28 7.67 -10.76
N GLU A 140 5.32 7.31 -11.51
CA GLU A 140 5.62 7.92 -12.79
C GLU A 140 4.69 7.44 -13.90
N TRP A 141 4.45 6.13 -13.97
CA TRP A 141 3.70 5.52 -15.06
C TRP A 141 2.19 5.72 -14.90
N MET A 142 1.59 5.25 -13.83
CA MET A 142 0.15 5.43 -13.53
C MET A 142 -0.15 6.88 -13.16
N GLY A 143 0.79 7.56 -12.51
CA GLY A 143 0.68 8.98 -12.18
C GLY A 143 0.45 9.90 -13.40
N LYS A 144 0.86 9.48 -14.62
CA LYS A 144 0.50 10.23 -15.84
C LYS A 144 -0.99 10.32 -16.05
N VAL A 145 -1.71 9.21 -15.81
CA VAL A 145 -3.16 9.15 -15.95
C VAL A 145 -3.85 10.01 -14.90
N HIS A 146 -3.43 9.90 -13.66
CA HIS A 146 -3.99 10.68 -12.56
C HIS A 146 -3.78 12.18 -12.77
N ARG A 147 -2.56 12.59 -13.17
CA ARG A 147 -2.26 14.00 -13.51
C ARG A 147 -3.02 14.47 -14.73
N PHE A 148 -3.21 13.62 -15.74
CA PHE A 148 -4.06 13.93 -16.88
C PHE A 148 -5.49 14.22 -16.43
N MET A 149 -6.03 13.49 -15.47
CA MET A 149 -7.35 13.72 -14.88
C MET A 149 -7.38 14.87 -13.87
N GLY A 150 -6.28 15.61 -13.67
CA GLY A 150 -6.23 16.77 -12.79
C GLY A 150 -5.96 16.46 -11.31
N LEU A 151 -5.53 15.23 -10.98
CA LEU A 151 -5.15 14.84 -9.62
C LEU A 151 -3.65 15.05 -9.37
N SER A 152 -3.29 15.45 -8.16
CA SER A 152 -1.91 15.53 -7.69
C SER A 152 -1.41 14.15 -7.27
N VAL A 153 -0.11 13.87 -7.60
CA VAL A 153 0.53 12.59 -7.29
C VAL A 153 1.84 12.83 -6.59
N GLY A 154 1.94 12.33 -5.36
CA GLY A 154 3.13 12.34 -4.51
C GLY A 154 3.84 10.98 -4.49
N LEU A 155 5.10 10.99 -4.08
CA LEU A 155 5.93 9.82 -3.93
C LEU A 155 6.71 9.91 -2.62
N ILE A 156 6.64 8.87 -1.80
CA ILE A 156 7.41 8.73 -0.56
C ILE A 156 8.47 7.65 -0.77
N VAL A 157 9.73 8.05 -0.64
CA VAL A 157 10.92 7.21 -0.74
C VAL A 157 11.94 7.62 0.32
N HIS A 158 13.02 6.85 0.45
CA HIS A 158 13.94 6.95 1.58
C HIS A 158 14.54 8.35 1.81
N ASP A 159 15.02 9.02 0.79
CA ASP A 159 15.88 10.21 0.92
C ASP A 159 15.12 11.55 1.06
N LEU A 160 13.82 11.55 1.33
CA LEU A 160 13.01 12.74 1.45
C LEU A 160 13.13 13.39 2.83
N ASP A 161 13.22 14.71 2.88
CA ASP A 161 13.09 15.47 4.11
C ASP A 161 11.61 15.60 4.58
N SER A 162 11.40 16.14 5.79
CA SER A 162 10.05 16.26 6.37
C SER A 162 9.14 17.21 5.59
N ALA A 163 9.68 18.23 4.92
CA ALA A 163 8.89 19.17 4.12
C ALA A 163 8.44 18.52 2.82
N GLU A 164 9.33 17.79 2.16
CA GLU A 164 9.06 17.01 0.95
C GLU A 164 8.04 15.90 1.23
N ARG A 165 8.19 15.17 2.36
CA ARG A 165 7.23 14.14 2.80
C ARG A 165 5.85 14.74 3.01
N ARG A 166 5.77 15.87 3.72
CA ARG A 166 4.49 16.57 3.96
C ARG A 166 3.83 16.99 2.64
N ALA A 167 4.60 17.52 1.71
CA ALA A 167 4.09 17.90 0.38
C ALA A 167 3.58 16.67 -0.40
N ALA A 168 4.30 15.53 -0.34
CA ALA A 168 3.89 14.29 -1.00
C ALA A 168 2.62 13.70 -0.38
N TYR A 169 2.50 13.69 0.96
CA TYR A 169 1.28 13.24 1.64
C TYR A 169 0.08 14.16 1.41
N ALA A 170 0.30 15.44 1.11
CA ALA A 170 -0.77 16.38 0.80
C ALA A 170 -1.39 16.16 -0.60
N CYS A 171 -0.75 15.36 -1.48
CA CYS A 171 -1.27 15.03 -2.79
C CYS A 171 -2.54 14.17 -2.71
N ASP A 172 -3.34 14.17 -3.78
CA ASP A 172 -4.56 13.36 -3.87
C ASP A 172 -4.25 11.86 -3.81
N ILE A 173 -3.14 11.44 -4.46
CA ILE A 173 -2.67 10.05 -4.46
C ILE A 173 -1.18 10.06 -4.09
N THR A 174 -0.80 9.24 -3.09
CA THR A 174 0.58 9.11 -2.62
C THR A 174 1.05 7.68 -2.80
N TYR A 175 2.09 7.49 -3.60
CA TYR A 175 2.80 6.22 -3.75
C TYR A 175 3.92 6.13 -2.72
N GLY A 176 4.15 4.94 -2.17
CA GLY A 176 5.25 4.72 -1.23
C GLY A 176 5.41 3.26 -0.85
N THR A 177 6.46 2.96 -0.10
CA THR A 177 6.68 1.61 0.43
C THR A 177 6.01 1.46 1.80
N ASN A 178 5.64 0.22 2.15
CA ASN A 178 5.13 -0.12 3.48
C ASN A 178 6.06 0.37 4.60
N ASN A 179 7.38 0.21 4.43
CA ASN A 179 8.37 0.61 5.41
C ASN A 179 8.41 2.13 5.61
N GLU A 180 8.49 2.91 4.53
CA GLU A 180 8.54 4.37 4.63
C GLU A 180 7.26 4.95 5.26
N LEU A 181 6.08 4.46 4.82
CA LEU A 181 4.79 4.85 5.40
C LEU A 181 4.70 4.50 6.88
N GLY A 182 5.17 3.30 7.26
CA GLY A 182 5.18 2.84 8.64
C GLY A 182 6.18 3.61 9.52
N PHE A 183 7.37 3.92 9.02
CA PHE A 183 8.33 4.75 9.74
C PHE A 183 7.86 6.19 9.89
N ASP A 184 7.18 6.76 8.88
CA ASP A 184 6.59 8.09 9.01
C ASP A 184 5.47 8.11 10.06
N TYR A 185 4.63 7.07 10.08
CA TYR A 185 3.62 6.91 11.14
C TYR A 185 4.24 6.85 12.55
N LEU A 186 5.33 6.09 12.72
CA LEU A 186 6.03 6.04 14.00
C LEU A 186 6.65 7.39 14.37
N ARG A 187 7.29 8.08 13.41
CA ARG A 187 7.87 9.42 13.62
C ARG A 187 6.79 10.44 14.02
N ASP A 188 5.65 10.42 13.34
CA ASP A 188 4.52 11.30 13.63
C ASP A 188 3.95 11.08 15.05
N ASN A 189 3.96 9.84 15.54
CA ASN A 189 3.56 9.55 16.94
C ASN A 189 4.59 10.00 17.99
N MET A 190 5.77 10.46 17.59
CA MET A 190 6.82 10.95 18.49
C MET A 190 6.90 12.48 18.50
N VAL A 191 6.22 13.20 17.59
CA VAL A 191 6.27 14.66 17.56
C VAL A 191 5.44 15.28 18.68
N LEU A 192 5.88 16.43 19.17
CA LEU A 192 5.20 17.17 20.24
C LEU A 192 4.12 18.13 19.73
N TYR A 193 4.24 18.58 18.49
CA TYR A 193 3.37 19.59 17.90
C TYR A 193 2.74 19.08 16.62
N LYS A 194 1.44 19.36 16.42
CA LYS A 194 0.66 18.90 15.26
C LYS A 194 1.25 19.38 13.91
N GLU A 195 1.83 20.57 13.88
CA GLU A 195 2.48 21.14 12.70
C GLU A 195 3.71 20.37 12.22
N ASN A 196 4.27 19.50 13.07
CA ASN A 196 5.42 18.66 12.73
C ASN A 196 5.01 17.32 12.12
N LEU A 197 3.73 16.98 12.13
CA LEU A 197 3.23 15.79 11.45
C LEU A 197 3.51 15.88 9.93
N VAL A 198 3.93 14.80 9.34
CA VAL A 198 4.11 14.71 7.88
C VAL A 198 2.92 14.04 7.20
N GLN A 199 2.30 13.05 7.86
CA GLN A 199 1.10 12.39 7.36
C GLN A 199 -0.16 13.16 7.73
N ARG A 200 -1.19 13.00 6.91
CA ARG A 200 -2.57 13.39 7.24
C ARG A 200 -3.37 12.16 7.67
N GLU A 201 -4.63 12.34 7.99
CA GLU A 201 -5.54 11.23 8.31
C GLU A 201 -5.57 10.20 7.18
N HIS A 202 -5.63 8.92 7.54
CA HIS A 202 -5.71 7.82 6.58
C HIS A 202 -7.16 7.65 6.13
N ASN A 203 -7.38 7.60 4.81
CA ASN A 203 -8.69 7.44 4.23
C ASN A 203 -8.82 6.13 3.45
N PHE A 204 -7.98 5.93 2.43
CA PHE A 204 -8.02 4.75 1.58
C PHE A 204 -6.60 4.31 1.21
N ALA A 205 -6.37 3.00 1.20
CA ALA A 205 -5.09 2.44 0.78
C ALA A 205 -5.29 1.23 -0.13
N ILE A 206 -4.45 1.16 -1.17
CA ILE A 206 -4.28 -0.01 -2.02
C ILE A 206 -2.92 -0.60 -1.68
N VAL A 207 -2.88 -1.85 -1.24
CA VAL A 207 -1.64 -2.55 -0.88
C VAL A 207 -1.36 -3.59 -1.96
N ASP A 208 -0.30 -3.38 -2.75
CA ASP A 208 0.17 -4.37 -3.72
C ASP A 208 1.07 -5.40 -3.03
N GLU A 209 1.08 -6.62 -3.55
CA GLU A 209 1.82 -7.75 -2.97
C GLU A 209 1.56 -7.93 -1.47
N VAL A 210 0.27 -7.94 -1.11
CA VAL A 210 -0.22 -7.97 0.27
C VAL A 210 0.25 -9.19 1.07
N ASP A 211 0.51 -10.31 0.42
CA ASP A 211 1.11 -11.51 1.00
C ASP A 211 2.52 -11.27 1.51
N SER A 212 3.37 -10.60 0.74
CA SER A 212 4.69 -10.18 1.20
C SER A 212 4.59 -9.24 2.42
N ILE A 213 3.75 -8.21 2.34
CA ILE A 213 3.68 -7.15 3.36
C ILE A 213 3.00 -7.63 4.63
N LEU A 214 1.84 -8.30 4.53
CA LEU A 214 1.00 -8.63 5.68
C LEU A 214 1.14 -10.07 6.18
N VAL A 215 1.87 -10.92 5.46
CA VAL A 215 2.12 -12.32 5.86
C VAL A 215 3.60 -12.56 6.08
N ASP A 216 4.44 -12.42 5.06
CA ASP A 216 5.86 -12.77 5.15
C ASP A 216 6.62 -11.83 6.09
N GLU A 217 6.39 -10.52 6.00
CA GLU A 217 7.03 -9.51 6.83
C GLU A 217 6.19 -9.10 8.07
N ALA A 218 5.05 -9.71 8.30
CA ALA A 218 4.11 -9.32 9.36
C ALA A 218 4.71 -9.29 10.78
N ARG A 219 5.77 -10.06 11.02
CA ARG A 219 6.45 -10.14 12.31
C ARG A 219 7.73 -9.29 12.38
N THR A 220 8.12 -8.65 11.30
CA THR A 220 9.31 -7.79 11.27
C THR A 220 8.98 -6.45 11.92
N PRO A 221 9.52 -6.12 13.10
CA PRO A 221 9.18 -4.87 13.77
C PRO A 221 9.85 -3.69 13.07
N LEU A 222 9.12 -2.60 12.93
CA LEU A 222 9.69 -1.31 12.58
C LEU A 222 10.26 -0.68 13.86
N ILE A 223 11.57 -0.47 13.92
CA ILE A 223 12.25 0.03 15.11
C ILE A 223 12.93 1.36 14.79
N ILE A 224 12.55 2.41 15.52
CA ILE A 224 13.29 3.67 15.55
C ILE A 224 14.21 3.64 16.77
N SER A 225 15.52 3.64 16.54
CA SER A 225 16.52 3.73 17.62
C SER A 225 17.19 5.10 17.58
N GLY A 226 17.27 5.73 18.74
CA GLY A 226 18.09 6.93 18.95
C GLY A 226 19.38 6.60 19.67
N THR A 227 20.34 7.53 19.67
CA THR A 227 21.47 7.49 20.59
C THR A 227 20.94 7.60 22.01
N GLY A 228 20.91 6.48 22.73
CA GLY A 228 20.68 6.50 24.18
C GLY A 228 21.80 7.23 24.92
N ASP A 229 21.55 7.56 26.18
CA ASP A 229 22.60 8.10 27.04
C ASP A 229 23.83 7.19 26.95
N LYS A 230 25.02 7.83 26.83
CA LYS A 230 26.29 7.15 26.61
C LYS A 230 26.55 6.10 27.68
N SER A 231 26.21 4.86 27.40
CA SER A 231 26.62 3.70 28.23
C SER A 231 28.06 3.28 27.97
N THR A 232 28.82 4.07 27.20
CA THR A 232 30.23 3.79 26.85
C THR A 232 31.11 3.56 28.06
N ASP A 233 30.86 4.27 29.17
CA ASP A 233 31.65 4.08 30.41
C ASP A 233 31.43 2.72 31.06
N LEU A 234 30.24 2.15 30.98
CA LEU A 234 29.94 0.82 31.51
C LEU A 234 30.62 -0.26 30.67
N TYR A 235 30.61 -0.15 29.36
CA TYR A 235 31.33 -1.07 28.47
C TYR A 235 32.85 -1.02 28.68
N ALA A 236 33.43 0.17 28.80
CA ALA A 236 34.84 0.35 29.06
C ALA A 236 35.24 -0.21 30.44
N ARG A 237 34.41 -0.02 31.46
CA ARG A 237 34.62 -0.62 32.81
C ARG A 237 34.48 -2.13 32.78
N ALA A 238 33.48 -2.68 32.08
CA ALA A 238 33.30 -4.12 31.93
C ALA A 238 34.47 -4.75 31.17
N ASP A 239 34.94 -4.14 30.09
CA ASP A 239 36.11 -4.58 29.33
C ASP A 239 37.38 -4.55 30.18
N SER A 240 37.60 -3.46 30.93
CA SER A 240 38.72 -3.35 31.86
C SER A 240 38.67 -4.43 32.95
N PHE A 241 37.49 -4.68 33.49
CA PHE A 241 37.30 -5.77 34.47
C PHE A 241 37.58 -7.15 33.86
N ALA A 242 37.00 -7.42 32.67
CA ALA A 242 37.21 -8.68 31.96
C ALA A 242 38.68 -8.96 31.68
N LYS A 243 39.49 -7.94 31.35
CA LYS A 243 40.93 -8.05 31.12
C LYS A 243 41.73 -8.38 32.39
N THR A 244 41.18 -8.17 33.58
CA THR A 244 41.83 -8.57 34.86
C THR A 244 41.57 -10.01 35.19
N LEU A 245 40.61 -10.66 34.55
CA LEU A 245 40.28 -12.06 34.84
C LEU A 245 41.35 -13.02 34.26
N LYS A 246 41.73 -14.01 35.04
CA LYS A 246 42.60 -15.08 34.55
C LYS A 246 41.78 -16.04 33.70
N VAL A 247 42.19 -16.20 32.45
CA VAL A 247 41.52 -17.13 31.52
C VAL A 247 42.18 -18.51 31.67
N PHE A 248 41.42 -19.50 32.06
CA PHE A 248 41.83 -20.90 32.03
C PHE A 248 41.24 -21.56 30.77
N ARG A 249 42.10 -22.14 29.93
CA ARG A 249 41.66 -23.05 28.89
C ARG A 249 41.37 -24.41 29.50
N ILE A 250 40.11 -24.79 29.56
CA ILE A 250 39.73 -26.17 29.85
C ILE A 250 40.09 -26.98 28.59
N LYS A 251 41.10 -27.86 28.69
CA LYS A 251 41.29 -28.92 27.69
C LYS A 251 40.20 -29.95 27.94
N GLU A 252 39.57 -30.45 26.88
CA GLU A 252 38.69 -31.62 27.00
C GLU A 252 39.46 -32.74 27.72
N MET A 253 38.99 -33.06 28.91
CA MET A 253 39.47 -34.24 29.64
C MET A 253 38.68 -35.44 29.11
N ASN A 254 39.40 -36.49 28.71
CA ASN A 254 38.73 -37.73 28.36
C ASN A 254 38.20 -38.43 29.64
N ALA A 255 37.17 -39.26 29.52
CA ALA A 255 36.47 -39.91 30.65
C ALA A 255 37.40 -40.64 31.64
N LYS A 256 38.63 -41.03 31.25
CA LYS A 256 39.63 -41.66 32.14
C LYS A 256 40.36 -40.65 33.03
N GLU A 257 40.45 -39.40 32.64
CA GLU A 257 41.06 -38.32 33.45
C GLU A 257 40.06 -37.76 34.47
N GLU A 258 38.76 -37.77 34.17
CA GLU A 258 37.70 -37.42 35.10
C GLU A 258 37.63 -38.40 36.27
N GLN A 259 37.63 -39.71 36.02
CA GLN A 259 37.64 -40.75 37.08
C GLN A 259 38.88 -40.67 38.01
N ARG A 260 40.06 -40.36 37.47
CA ARG A 260 41.28 -40.19 38.30
C ARG A 260 41.23 -38.90 39.14
N SER A 261 40.47 -37.88 38.75
CA SER A 261 40.33 -36.65 39.53
C SER A 261 39.33 -36.80 40.68
N GLU A 262 38.32 -37.66 40.52
CA GLU A 262 37.38 -38.03 41.61
C GLU A 262 37.97 -38.95 42.63
N GLU A 263 38.87 -39.92 42.26
CA GLU A 263 39.56 -40.81 43.19
C GLU A 263 40.62 -40.09 44.04
N ARG A 264 40.99 -38.86 43.73
CA ARG A 264 41.96 -38.03 44.46
C ARG A 264 41.38 -37.00 45.41
N ARG A 265 40.01 -36.96 45.50
CA ARG A 265 39.28 -36.18 46.49
C ARG A 265 38.85 -37.03 47.67
#